data_48d23276b00a3d3d1bb8bdb3d1f87154
#
_entry.id   48d23276b00a3d3d1bb8bdb3d1f87154
#
_cell.length_a   1.000
_cell.length_b   1.000
_cell.length_c   1.000
_cell.angle_alpha   90.00
_cell.angle_beta   90.00
_cell.angle_gamma   90.00
#
_symmetry.space_group_name_H-M   'P 1'
#
loop_
_entity.id
_entity.type
_entity.pdbx_description
1 polymer ?
#
loop_
_entity_poly.entity_id
_entity_poly.type
_entity_poly.pdbx_seq_one_letter_code
_entity_poly.pdbx_strand_id
1 'polypeptide(L)'
;MTAAHTIDVHAHILDLETIRILQKEAPKAGFKLTRIDDESGTLDFGGRVVTPFPRGGWDLERRLRDMDTGGFDVQVLSICPFTFCYWLEPELTLAVSQIQNNQIAALTKLMPDRFLGLATLPMQAPKLAADELRRAMTELGMRGVQIGSMINGRNLDDPALEPVWATAAELGAFILVHPMNAVGVPGVESYYLKNLIGNPLDTTIAVASLVFGGVLERHPALTFCMVHGGGFAPYQFGRFIHGWGVRDEPKMGLKTSPQASLGRLFYDTILHDPRPLQYLVDLVGSSRVLLGTDYPFDMGQYDVGMVRSLDLSEPEKVSILRGNAARLIGAVA
;
A
#
# COMPACT_ATOMS: atom_id res chain seq x y z
N MET A 1 21.86 -20.01 3.67
CA MET A 1 21.40 -18.62 3.81
C MET A 1 20.64 -18.53 5.11
N THR A 2 20.93 -17.55 5.97
CA THR A 2 20.10 -17.29 7.17
C THR A 2 18.77 -16.73 6.70
N ALA A 3 17.66 -17.26 7.23
CA ALA A 3 16.35 -16.73 6.88
C ALA A 3 16.25 -15.24 7.24
N ALA A 4 15.65 -14.41 6.38
CA ALA A 4 15.42 -12.98 6.63
C ALA A 4 14.73 -12.77 7.99
N HIS A 5 15.17 -11.81 8.78
CA HIS A 5 14.58 -11.49 10.08
C HIS A 5 13.42 -10.49 9.99
N THR A 6 13.36 -9.71 8.90
CA THR A 6 12.37 -8.67 8.68
C THR A 6 11.87 -8.66 7.23
N ILE A 7 10.55 -8.42 7.05
CA ILE A 7 9.92 -8.19 5.75
C ILE A 7 9.07 -6.92 5.86
N ASP A 8 9.52 -5.86 5.23
CA ASP A 8 8.82 -4.59 5.10
C ASP A 8 7.83 -4.66 3.92
N VAL A 9 6.53 -4.62 4.19
CA VAL A 9 5.48 -4.75 3.16
C VAL A 9 5.09 -3.43 2.50
N HIS A 10 5.65 -2.31 2.98
CA HIS A 10 5.25 -0.97 2.56
C HIS A 10 6.46 -0.11 2.24
N ALA A 11 7.00 -0.28 1.03
CA ALA A 11 8.15 0.48 0.54
C ALA A 11 7.97 0.85 -0.94
N HIS A 12 8.32 2.10 -1.29
CA HIS A 12 8.06 2.69 -2.60
C HIS A 12 9.33 2.90 -3.41
N ILE A 13 9.22 2.72 -4.72
CA ILE A 13 10.34 2.93 -5.66
C ILE A 13 9.86 3.59 -6.96
N LEU A 14 10.71 4.43 -7.52
CA LEU A 14 10.65 4.93 -8.89
C LEU A 14 12.08 5.21 -9.35
N ASP A 15 12.80 4.19 -9.75
CA ASP A 15 14.21 4.29 -10.09
C ASP A 15 14.47 5.09 -11.37
N LEU A 16 15.74 5.47 -11.59
CA LEU A 16 16.12 6.29 -12.74
C LEU A 16 15.86 5.60 -14.07
N GLU A 17 16.00 4.28 -14.14
CA GLU A 17 15.74 3.53 -15.36
C GLU A 17 14.24 3.51 -15.68
N THR A 18 13.39 3.32 -14.66
CA THR A 18 11.93 3.45 -14.81
C THR A 18 11.54 4.82 -15.36
N ILE A 19 12.10 5.90 -14.78
CA ILE A 19 11.83 7.27 -15.25
C ILE A 19 12.27 7.45 -16.73
N ARG A 20 13.45 6.95 -17.09
CA ARG A 20 13.98 7.01 -18.46
C ARG A 20 13.06 6.29 -19.46
N ILE A 21 12.57 5.11 -19.09
CA ILE A 21 11.64 4.34 -19.93
C ILE A 21 10.30 5.06 -20.06
N LEU A 22 9.76 5.59 -18.95
CA LEU A 22 8.52 6.37 -18.97
C LEU A 22 8.62 7.60 -19.87
N GLN A 23 9.75 8.32 -19.85
CA GLN A 23 10.00 9.46 -20.72
C GLN A 23 9.99 9.06 -22.20
N LYS A 24 10.55 7.90 -22.52
CA LYS A 24 10.66 7.40 -23.90
C LYS A 24 9.35 6.82 -24.42
N GLU A 25 8.70 5.95 -23.63
CA GLU A 25 7.60 5.10 -24.09
C GLU A 25 6.22 5.63 -23.71
N ALA A 26 6.13 6.45 -22.65
CA ALA A 26 4.92 7.12 -22.23
C ALA A 26 5.10 8.64 -22.06
N PRO A 27 5.61 9.38 -23.08
CA PRO A 27 5.99 10.79 -22.93
C PRO A 27 4.82 11.70 -22.51
N LYS A 28 3.58 11.34 -22.87
CA LYS A 28 2.39 12.08 -22.48
C LYS A 28 2.10 12.05 -20.98
N ALA A 29 2.66 11.10 -20.24
CA ALA A 29 2.56 11.05 -18.78
C ALA A 29 3.44 12.10 -18.07
N GLY A 30 4.43 12.65 -18.79
CA GLY A 30 5.18 13.85 -18.40
C GLY A 30 6.18 13.63 -17.26
N PHE A 31 6.68 12.41 -17.05
CA PHE A 31 7.64 12.11 -15.98
C PHE A 31 8.97 12.81 -16.21
N LYS A 32 9.44 13.54 -15.18
CA LYS A 32 10.75 14.20 -15.18
C LYS A 32 11.27 14.26 -13.76
N LEU A 33 12.49 13.78 -13.54
CA LEU A 33 13.22 13.97 -12.28
C LEU A 33 14.32 15.02 -12.49
N THR A 34 14.35 16.02 -11.61
CA THR A 34 15.42 17.02 -11.53
C THR A 34 16.08 16.88 -10.17
N ARG A 35 17.38 16.62 -10.13
CA ARG A 35 18.15 16.53 -8.89
C ARG A 35 18.25 17.92 -8.25
N ILE A 36 17.98 18.01 -6.96
CA ILE A 36 18.14 19.23 -6.15
C ILE A 36 19.53 19.22 -5.49
N ASP A 37 19.85 18.12 -4.79
CA ASP A 37 21.10 17.92 -4.07
C ASP A 37 21.47 16.42 -4.03
N ASP A 38 22.39 16.04 -3.12
CA ASP A 38 22.79 14.64 -3.00
C ASP A 38 21.77 13.75 -2.31
N GLU A 39 20.77 14.30 -1.64
CA GLU A 39 19.77 13.59 -0.85
C GLU A 39 18.38 13.60 -1.45
N SER A 40 18.10 14.55 -2.36
CA SER A 40 16.74 14.75 -2.87
C SER A 40 16.68 15.27 -4.29
N GLY A 41 15.51 15.15 -4.89
CA GLY A 41 15.14 15.69 -6.20
C GLY A 41 13.72 16.26 -6.22
N THR A 42 13.35 16.77 -7.37
CA THR A 42 11.97 17.13 -7.72
C THR A 42 11.49 16.20 -8.81
N LEU A 43 10.40 15.51 -8.55
CA LEU A 43 9.70 14.69 -9.54
C LEU A 43 8.49 15.47 -10.06
N ASP A 44 8.45 15.71 -11.37
CA ASP A 44 7.28 16.22 -12.09
C ASP A 44 6.68 15.10 -12.95
N PHE A 45 5.37 15.01 -13.02
CA PHE A 45 4.63 14.08 -13.86
C PHE A 45 3.35 14.76 -14.36
N GLY A 46 3.48 15.46 -15.49
CA GLY A 46 2.39 16.18 -16.13
C GLY A 46 1.90 17.40 -15.35
N GLY A 47 2.81 18.13 -14.70
CA GLY A 47 2.52 19.32 -13.88
C GLY A 47 2.14 19.03 -12.42
N ARG A 48 2.12 17.76 -12.01
CA ARG A 48 2.04 17.37 -10.61
C ARG A 48 3.45 17.23 -10.06
N VAL A 49 3.78 17.99 -9.03
CA VAL A 49 5.14 18.12 -8.52
C VAL A 49 5.25 17.55 -7.12
N VAL A 50 6.24 16.69 -6.91
CA VAL A 50 6.66 16.18 -5.59
C VAL A 50 8.06 16.68 -5.29
N THR A 51 8.21 17.43 -4.22
CA THR A 51 9.49 17.98 -3.77
C THR A 51 9.47 18.19 -2.24
N PRO A 52 10.49 17.76 -1.51
CA PRO A 52 11.58 16.91 -1.98
C PRO A 52 11.10 15.49 -2.31
N PHE A 53 11.68 14.88 -3.35
CA PHE A 53 11.57 13.44 -3.59
C PHE A 53 12.88 12.79 -3.10
N PRO A 54 12.85 11.94 -2.06
CA PRO A 54 14.05 11.42 -1.42
C PRO A 54 14.87 10.52 -2.34
N ARG A 55 16.21 10.58 -2.21
CA ARG A 55 17.14 9.84 -3.04
C ARG A 55 16.91 8.32 -3.03
N GLY A 56 16.58 7.74 -1.89
CA GLY A 56 16.26 6.32 -1.78
C GLY A 56 15.09 5.84 -2.66
N GLY A 57 14.28 6.77 -3.17
CA GLY A 57 13.20 6.48 -4.11
C GLY A 57 13.69 6.13 -5.53
N TRP A 58 14.87 6.61 -5.93
CA TRP A 58 15.41 6.37 -7.28
C TRP A 58 16.82 5.77 -7.31
N ASP A 59 17.57 5.79 -6.20
CA ASP A 59 18.94 5.30 -6.09
C ASP A 59 18.97 3.98 -5.32
N LEU A 60 19.23 2.89 -6.03
CA LEU A 60 19.22 1.54 -5.47
C LEU A 60 20.35 1.32 -4.46
N GLU A 61 21.54 1.88 -4.70
CA GLU A 61 22.66 1.75 -3.75
C GLU A 61 22.35 2.46 -2.43
N ARG A 62 21.72 3.64 -2.51
CA ARG A 62 21.27 4.36 -1.33
C ARG A 62 20.23 3.53 -0.56
N ARG A 63 19.24 2.99 -1.24
CA ARG A 63 18.22 2.12 -0.65
C ARG A 63 18.81 0.94 0.10
N LEU A 64 19.74 0.22 -0.52
CA LEU A 64 20.39 -0.94 0.12
C LEU A 64 21.14 -0.56 1.39
N ARG A 65 21.88 0.56 1.37
CA ARG A 65 22.54 1.08 2.59
C ARG A 65 21.56 1.44 3.69
N ASP A 66 20.44 2.09 3.31
CA ASP A 66 19.39 2.48 4.27
C ASP A 66 18.69 1.25 4.86
N MET A 67 18.41 0.22 4.03
CA MET A 67 17.89 -1.06 4.49
C MET A 67 18.85 -1.74 5.50
N ASP A 68 20.13 -1.83 5.16
CA ASP A 68 21.14 -2.46 6.02
C ASP A 68 21.29 -1.70 7.36
N THR A 69 21.26 -0.38 7.31
CA THR A 69 21.34 0.48 8.50
C THR A 69 20.09 0.36 9.38
N GLY A 70 18.91 0.28 8.77
CA GLY A 70 17.61 0.17 9.46
C GLY A 70 17.28 -1.24 9.93
N GLY A 71 18.04 -2.26 9.49
CA GLY A 71 17.78 -3.66 9.83
C GLY A 71 16.62 -4.26 9.05
N PHE A 72 16.39 -3.81 7.80
CA PHE A 72 15.38 -4.33 6.88
C PHE A 72 16.01 -5.31 5.89
N ASP A 73 15.74 -6.61 6.07
CA ASP A 73 16.33 -7.63 5.20
C ASP A 73 15.66 -7.65 3.82
N VAL A 74 14.34 -7.60 3.80
CA VAL A 74 13.53 -7.67 2.59
C VAL A 74 12.54 -6.51 2.54
N GLN A 75 12.44 -5.85 1.39
CA GLN A 75 11.37 -4.91 1.08
C GLN A 75 10.45 -5.44 -0.02
N VAL A 76 9.15 -5.27 0.18
CA VAL A 76 8.14 -5.47 -0.85
C VAL A 76 7.97 -4.16 -1.60
N LEU A 77 8.58 -4.09 -2.78
CA LEU A 77 8.59 -2.87 -3.59
C LEU A 77 7.23 -2.62 -4.22
N SER A 78 6.77 -1.40 -4.10
CA SER A 78 5.59 -0.87 -4.80
C SER A 78 5.91 0.48 -5.42
N ILE A 79 5.05 0.98 -6.31
CA ILE A 79 5.24 2.31 -6.90
C ILE A 79 5.05 3.41 -5.85
N CYS A 80 5.61 4.59 -6.12
CA CYS A 80 5.24 5.79 -5.37
C CYS A 80 3.76 6.13 -5.60
N PRO A 81 2.92 6.30 -4.56
CA PRO A 81 1.45 6.38 -4.72
C PRO A 81 0.97 7.51 -5.62
N PHE A 82 1.68 8.63 -5.63
CA PHE A 82 1.38 9.74 -6.52
C PHE A 82 1.57 9.39 -8.02
N THR A 83 2.14 8.21 -8.37
CA THR A 83 2.33 7.74 -9.74
C THR A 83 1.28 6.70 -10.18
N PHE A 84 0.19 6.49 -9.45
CA PHE A 84 -0.93 5.66 -9.91
C PHE A 84 -1.56 6.16 -11.22
N CYS A 85 -1.50 7.44 -11.48
CA CYS A 85 -1.93 8.08 -12.72
C CYS A 85 -3.41 7.82 -13.12
N TYR A 86 -4.31 7.56 -12.19
CA TYR A 86 -5.72 7.25 -12.47
C TYR A 86 -6.47 8.38 -13.20
N TRP A 87 -5.93 9.61 -13.22
CA TRP A 87 -6.47 10.77 -13.95
C TRP A 87 -6.10 10.78 -15.44
N LEU A 88 -5.18 9.92 -15.90
CA LEU A 88 -4.83 9.79 -17.31
C LEU A 88 -5.82 8.88 -18.03
N GLU A 89 -5.80 8.94 -19.37
CA GLU A 89 -6.56 8.01 -20.20
C GLU A 89 -6.19 6.56 -19.89
N PRO A 90 -7.15 5.63 -19.91
CA PRO A 90 -6.95 4.24 -19.47
C PRO A 90 -5.76 3.53 -20.12
N GLU A 91 -5.59 3.69 -21.45
CA GLU A 91 -4.51 3.06 -22.21
C GLU A 91 -3.13 3.63 -21.83
N LEU A 92 -3.06 4.93 -21.56
CA LEU A 92 -1.82 5.56 -21.09
C LEU A 92 -1.51 5.13 -19.65
N THR A 93 -2.51 5.03 -18.78
CA THR A 93 -2.31 4.50 -17.42
C THR A 93 -1.86 3.04 -17.45
N LEU A 94 -2.43 2.22 -18.35
CA LEU A 94 -1.99 0.84 -18.54
C LEU A 94 -0.52 0.79 -18.96
N ALA A 95 -0.12 1.59 -19.94
CA ALA A 95 1.29 1.64 -20.39
C ALA A 95 2.23 2.06 -19.25
N VAL A 96 1.86 3.09 -18.46
CA VAL A 96 2.62 3.52 -17.28
C VAL A 96 2.70 2.40 -16.25
N SER A 97 1.58 1.72 -15.96
CA SER A 97 1.54 0.60 -15.03
C SER A 97 2.43 -0.56 -15.47
N GLN A 98 2.36 -0.94 -16.74
CA GLN A 98 3.18 -2.02 -17.29
C GLN A 98 4.68 -1.72 -17.24
N ILE A 99 5.08 -0.48 -17.52
CA ILE A 99 6.48 -0.06 -17.41
C ILE A 99 6.95 -0.19 -15.97
N GLN A 100 6.20 0.35 -15.00
CA GLN A 100 6.54 0.27 -13.58
C GLN A 100 6.58 -1.18 -13.08
N ASN A 101 5.58 -2.01 -13.43
CA ASN A 101 5.52 -3.42 -13.06
C ASN A 101 6.71 -4.21 -13.62
N ASN A 102 7.06 -4.00 -14.88
CA ASN A 102 8.20 -4.67 -15.53
C ASN A 102 9.53 -4.31 -14.83
N GLN A 103 9.72 -3.05 -14.44
CA GLN A 103 10.94 -2.60 -13.76
C GLN A 103 11.03 -3.14 -12.33
N ILE A 104 9.94 -3.12 -11.56
CA ILE A 104 9.92 -3.77 -10.24
C ILE A 104 10.23 -5.27 -10.38
N ALA A 105 9.64 -5.95 -11.37
CA ALA A 105 9.94 -7.36 -11.62
C ALA A 105 11.41 -7.60 -12.01
N ALA A 106 12.01 -6.70 -12.75
CA ALA A 106 13.45 -6.78 -13.08
C ALA A 106 14.31 -6.67 -11.81
N LEU A 107 13.98 -5.74 -10.90
CA LEU A 107 14.68 -5.58 -9.61
C LEU A 107 14.51 -6.80 -8.70
N THR A 108 13.31 -7.37 -8.62
CA THR A 108 13.08 -8.59 -7.81
C THR A 108 13.83 -9.80 -8.37
N LYS A 109 13.99 -9.91 -9.69
CA LYS A 109 14.83 -10.95 -10.32
C LYS A 109 16.32 -10.73 -10.12
N LEU A 110 16.76 -9.47 -10.10
CA LEU A 110 18.16 -9.11 -9.89
C LEU A 110 18.61 -9.38 -8.44
N MET A 111 17.73 -9.13 -7.47
CA MET A 111 18.03 -9.24 -6.04
C MET A 111 16.89 -9.96 -5.29
N PRO A 112 16.65 -11.24 -5.57
CA PRO A 112 15.52 -11.99 -5.03
C PRO A 112 15.55 -12.16 -3.50
N ASP A 113 16.73 -12.08 -2.89
CA ASP A 113 16.92 -12.15 -1.43
C ASP A 113 16.62 -10.82 -0.73
N ARG A 114 16.45 -9.72 -1.47
CA ARG A 114 16.23 -8.37 -0.93
C ARG A 114 14.88 -7.79 -1.32
N PHE A 115 14.30 -8.21 -2.45
CA PHE A 115 13.10 -7.59 -2.98
C PHE A 115 12.03 -8.59 -3.40
N LEU A 116 10.80 -8.30 -3.00
CA LEU A 116 9.56 -8.80 -3.59
C LEU A 116 8.84 -7.62 -4.26
N GLY A 117 7.80 -7.88 -5.07
CA GLY A 117 7.12 -6.82 -5.79
C GLY A 117 5.60 -6.87 -5.67
N LEU A 118 4.98 -5.68 -5.57
CA LEU A 118 3.56 -5.45 -5.80
C LEU A 118 3.38 -4.68 -7.09
N ALA A 119 2.39 -5.08 -7.87
CA ALA A 119 2.02 -4.41 -9.10
C ALA A 119 1.26 -3.11 -8.85
N THR A 120 1.12 -2.31 -9.89
CA THR A 120 0.14 -1.22 -9.99
C THR A 120 -0.77 -1.45 -11.18
N LEU A 121 -1.99 -0.90 -11.15
CA LEU A 121 -3.04 -1.20 -12.13
C LEU A 121 -3.74 0.08 -12.58
N PRO A 122 -4.28 0.12 -13.82
CA PRO A 122 -5.14 1.21 -14.28
C PRO A 122 -6.57 1.07 -13.69
N MET A 123 -6.73 1.33 -12.38
CA MET A 123 -7.96 1.04 -11.62
C MET A 123 -9.19 1.78 -12.13
N GLN A 124 -9.05 2.90 -12.87
CA GLN A 124 -10.16 3.59 -13.52
C GLN A 124 -10.76 2.80 -14.70
N ALA A 125 -10.04 1.75 -15.17
CA ALA A 125 -10.47 0.83 -16.22
C ALA A 125 -10.42 -0.62 -15.69
N PRO A 126 -11.42 -1.08 -14.93
CA PRO A 126 -11.36 -2.31 -14.14
C PRO A 126 -11.07 -3.60 -14.93
N LYS A 127 -11.49 -3.67 -16.21
CA LYS A 127 -11.15 -4.82 -17.08
C LYS A 127 -9.66 -4.85 -17.40
N LEU A 128 -9.09 -3.71 -17.82
CA LEU A 128 -7.64 -3.59 -18.07
C LEU A 128 -6.84 -3.83 -16.78
N ALA A 129 -7.36 -3.37 -15.65
CA ALA A 129 -6.76 -3.59 -14.34
C ALA A 129 -6.73 -5.08 -13.96
N ALA A 130 -7.81 -5.81 -14.19
CA ALA A 130 -7.88 -7.25 -13.94
C ALA A 130 -6.92 -8.04 -14.84
N ASP A 131 -6.84 -7.69 -16.12
CA ASP A 131 -5.92 -8.32 -17.08
C ASP A 131 -4.46 -8.06 -16.69
N GLU A 132 -4.11 -6.83 -16.31
CA GLU A 132 -2.75 -6.48 -15.88
C GLU A 132 -2.40 -7.13 -14.54
N LEU A 133 -3.34 -7.25 -13.58
CA LEU A 133 -3.11 -7.98 -12.34
C LEU A 133 -2.76 -9.45 -12.63
N ARG A 134 -3.50 -10.09 -13.53
CA ARG A 134 -3.23 -11.46 -13.96
C ARG A 134 -1.83 -11.57 -14.57
N ARG A 135 -1.50 -10.72 -15.53
CA ARG A 135 -0.15 -10.69 -16.14
C ARG A 135 0.94 -10.50 -15.09
N ALA A 136 0.77 -9.53 -14.20
CA ALA A 136 1.77 -9.20 -13.19
C ALA A 136 2.04 -10.38 -12.23
N MET A 137 1.00 -11.10 -11.82
CA MET A 137 1.17 -12.22 -10.90
C MET A 137 1.66 -13.49 -11.59
N THR A 138 1.15 -13.80 -12.80
CA THR A 138 1.46 -15.07 -13.48
C THR A 138 2.73 -15.05 -14.32
N GLU A 139 3.10 -13.88 -14.88
CA GLU A 139 4.25 -13.76 -15.78
C GLU A 139 5.44 -13.02 -15.13
N LEU A 140 5.16 -12.04 -14.28
CA LEU A 140 6.20 -11.23 -13.64
C LEU A 140 6.58 -11.71 -12.22
N GLY A 141 5.78 -12.59 -11.61
CA GLY A 141 6.04 -13.12 -10.27
C GLY A 141 5.71 -12.13 -9.14
N MET A 142 4.86 -11.12 -9.40
CA MET A 142 4.39 -10.20 -8.36
C MET A 142 3.57 -10.94 -7.31
N ARG A 143 3.59 -10.44 -6.08
CA ARG A 143 2.89 -11.04 -4.92
C ARG A 143 1.50 -10.46 -4.69
N GLY A 144 1.10 -9.51 -5.49
CA GLY A 144 -0.16 -8.81 -5.38
C GLY A 144 -0.06 -7.42 -5.99
N VAL A 145 -0.76 -6.47 -5.41
CA VAL A 145 -0.92 -5.13 -5.96
C VAL A 145 -0.98 -4.06 -4.88
N GLN A 146 -0.45 -2.87 -5.17
CA GLN A 146 -0.76 -1.65 -4.44
C GLN A 146 -1.82 -0.85 -5.21
N ILE A 147 -2.87 -0.42 -4.53
CA ILE A 147 -3.95 0.40 -5.09
C ILE A 147 -4.19 1.66 -4.26
N GLY A 148 -4.80 2.66 -4.87
CA GLY A 148 -5.27 3.84 -4.15
C GLY A 148 -6.49 3.56 -3.27
N SER A 149 -6.63 4.33 -2.19
CA SER A 149 -7.79 4.30 -1.29
C SER A 149 -9.10 4.71 -1.95
N MET A 150 -9.01 5.41 -3.08
CA MET A 150 -10.12 5.92 -3.88
C MET A 150 -9.71 6.02 -5.35
N ILE A 151 -10.63 5.77 -6.27
CA ILE A 151 -10.36 5.80 -7.72
C ILE A 151 -11.16 6.93 -8.37
N ASN A 152 -10.53 8.07 -8.64
CA ASN A 152 -11.18 9.23 -9.26
C ASN A 152 -12.51 9.63 -8.58
N GLY A 153 -12.51 9.72 -7.26
CA GLY A 153 -13.69 10.09 -6.46
C GLY A 153 -14.65 8.93 -6.17
N ARG A 154 -14.37 7.72 -6.63
CA ARG A 154 -15.17 6.51 -6.34
C ARG A 154 -14.49 5.67 -5.26
N ASN A 155 -15.27 5.23 -4.30
CA ASN A 155 -14.81 4.36 -3.22
C ASN A 155 -14.53 2.93 -3.72
N LEU A 156 -13.84 2.13 -2.89
CA LEU A 156 -13.42 0.76 -3.23
C LEU A 156 -14.58 -0.25 -3.27
N ASP A 157 -15.77 0.11 -2.85
CA ASP A 157 -16.99 -0.69 -2.97
C ASP A 157 -17.75 -0.46 -4.29
N ASP A 158 -17.26 0.44 -5.18
CA ASP A 158 -17.87 0.67 -6.49
C ASP A 158 -18.04 -0.67 -7.24
N PRO A 159 -19.28 -1.04 -7.65
CA PRO A 159 -19.52 -2.28 -8.38
C PRO A 159 -18.69 -2.44 -9.67
N ALA A 160 -18.25 -1.34 -10.27
CA ALA A 160 -17.39 -1.39 -11.45
C ALA A 160 -16.03 -2.08 -11.16
N LEU A 161 -15.57 -2.12 -9.90
CA LEU A 161 -14.32 -2.75 -9.49
C LEU A 161 -14.43 -4.29 -9.33
N GLU A 162 -15.63 -4.86 -9.45
CA GLU A 162 -15.86 -6.30 -9.28
C GLU A 162 -14.92 -7.20 -10.09
N PRO A 163 -14.56 -6.90 -11.37
CA PRO A 163 -13.59 -7.70 -12.12
C PRO A 163 -12.20 -7.76 -11.45
N VAL A 164 -11.78 -6.67 -10.80
CA VAL A 164 -10.50 -6.63 -10.08
C VAL A 164 -10.56 -7.50 -8.83
N TRP A 165 -11.65 -7.38 -8.05
CA TRP A 165 -11.83 -8.17 -6.84
C TRP A 165 -11.91 -9.67 -7.12
N ALA A 166 -12.66 -10.06 -8.16
CA ALA A 166 -12.75 -11.45 -8.59
C ALA A 166 -11.38 -12.01 -9.00
N THR A 167 -10.62 -11.27 -9.83
CA THR A 167 -9.27 -11.68 -10.25
C THR A 167 -8.30 -11.73 -9.08
N ALA A 168 -8.33 -10.75 -8.18
CA ALA A 168 -7.48 -10.73 -7.00
C ALA A 168 -7.76 -11.93 -6.05
N ALA A 169 -9.04 -12.26 -5.88
CA ALA A 169 -9.45 -13.42 -5.07
C ALA A 169 -9.04 -14.74 -5.71
N GLU A 170 -9.18 -14.88 -7.02
CA GLU A 170 -8.76 -16.07 -7.79
C GLU A 170 -7.26 -16.32 -7.67
N LEU A 171 -6.46 -15.24 -7.77
CA LEU A 171 -5.00 -15.33 -7.74
C LEU A 171 -4.40 -15.32 -6.33
N GLY A 172 -5.21 -15.09 -5.28
CA GLY A 172 -4.71 -14.95 -3.92
C GLY A 172 -3.83 -13.71 -3.75
N ALA A 173 -4.14 -12.61 -4.43
CA ALA A 173 -3.35 -11.40 -4.42
C ALA A 173 -3.33 -10.73 -3.05
N PHE A 174 -2.15 -10.30 -2.59
CA PHE A 174 -2.00 -9.37 -1.48
C PHE A 174 -2.28 -7.95 -1.97
N ILE A 175 -3.21 -7.24 -1.33
CA ILE A 175 -3.64 -5.91 -1.75
C ILE A 175 -3.23 -4.89 -0.70
N LEU A 176 -2.26 -4.04 -1.03
CA LEU A 176 -1.84 -2.90 -0.22
C LEU A 176 -2.69 -1.68 -0.61
N VAL A 177 -3.46 -1.12 0.32
CA VAL A 177 -4.33 0.04 0.07
C VAL A 177 -3.65 1.29 0.60
N HIS A 178 -3.29 2.22 -0.30
CA HIS A 178 -2.54 3.42 0.02
C HIS A 178 -3.36 4.70 -0.23
N PRO A 179 -3.37 5.68 0.70
CA PRO A 179 -4.04 6.95 0.50
C PRO A 179 -3.40 7.76 -0.63
N MET A 180 -4.20 8.62 -1.26
CA MET A 180 -3.78 9.46 -2.38
C MET A 180 -4.05 10.96 -2.16
N ASN A 181 -4.39 11.39 -0.95
CA ASN A 181 -4.95 12.72 -0.70
C ASN A 181 -6.19 12.99 -1.59
N ALA A 182 -7.00 11.96 -1.83
CA ALA A 182 -8.12 12.03 -2.76
C ALA A 182 -9.37 12.66 -2.13
N VAL A 183 -9.46 12.68 -0.80
CA VAL A 183 -10.59 13.29 -0.10
C VAL A 183 -10.39 14.80 -0.03
N GLY A 184 -11.23 15.54 -0.76
CA GLY A 184 -11.28 17.01 -0.70
C GLY A 184 -11.87 17.47 0.63
N VAL A 185 -11.09 17.42 1.71
CA VAL A 185 -11.51 17.87 3.04
C VAL A 185 -11.25 19.38 3.16
N PRO A 186 -12.25 20.20 3.41
CA PRO A 186 -12.03 21.62 3.71
C PRO A 186 -11.20 21.80 4.98
N GLY A 187 -10.29 22.77 4.97
CA GLY A 187 -9.48 23.13 6.15
C GLY A 187 -8.19 22.35 6.34
N VAL A 188 -7.79 21.56 5.33
CA VAL A 188 -6.52 20.79 5.37
C VAL A 188 -5.39 21.40 4.52
N GLU A 189 -5.57 22.63 4.02
CA GLU A 189 -4.64 23.29 3.09
C GLU A 189 -3.34 23.73 3.75
N SER A 190 -3.37 24.00 5.08
CA SER A 190 -2.23 24.47 5.86
C SER A 190 -1.65 23.40 6.77
N TYR A 191 -0.45 23.64 7.32
CA TYR A 191 0.18 22.83 8.38
C TYR A 191 0.43 21.38 8.00
N TYR A 192 0.56 21.07 6.71
CA TYR A 192 0.73 19.71 6.20
C TYR A 192 -0.47 18.79 6.52
N LEU A 193 -1.65 19.37 6.83
CA LEU A 193 -2.83 18.59 7.25
C LEU A 193 -3.37 17.66 6.16
N LYS A 194 -3.05 17.90 4.88
CA LYS A 194 -3.33 16.94 3.80
C LYS A 194 -2.71 15.57 4.07
N ASN A 195 -1.50 15.55 4.61
CA ASN A 195 -0.86 14.31 5.03
C ASN A 195 -1.33 13.88 6.41
N LEU A 196 -1.22 14.78 7.43
CA LEU A 196 -1.46 14.43 8.84
C LEU A 196 -2.91 14.00 9.14
N ILE A 197 -3.88 14.51 8.39
CA ILE A 197 -5.31 14.20 8.54
C ILE A 197 -5.88 13.53 7.28
N GLY A 198 -5.54 14.05 6.11
CA GLY A 198 -6.12 13.58 4.85
C GLY A 198 -5.76 12.12 4.55
N ASN A 199 -4.50 11.73 4.66
CA ASN A 199 -4.08 10.35 4.41
C ASN A 199 -4.73 9.33 5.38
N PRO A 200 -4.72 9.52 6.71
CA PRO A 200 -5.45 8.64 7.61
C PRO A 200 -6.96 8.62 7.37
N LEU A 201 -7.56 9.74 6.97
CA LEU A 201 -8.99 9.80 6.63
C LEU A 201 -9.32 9.04 5.36
N ASP A 202 -8.51 9.18 4.30
CA ASP A 202 -8.64 8.41 3.06
C ASP A 202 -8.62 6.90 3.35
N THR A 203 -7.65 6.44 4.14
CA THR A 203 -7.56 5.03 4.55
C THR A 203 -8.78 4.60 5.36
N THR A 204 -9.27 5.46 6.25
CA THR A 204 -10.50 5.18 7.05
C THR A 204 -11.72 5.00 6.17
N ILE A 205 -11.90 5.85 5.16
CA ILE A 205 -12.99 5.75 4.18
C ILE A 205 -12.86 4.47 3.35
N ALA A 206 -11.64 4.12 2.94
CA ALA A 206 -11.39 2.87 2.21
C ALA A 206 -11.78 1.64 3.04
N VAL A 207 -11.38 1.58 4.34
CA VAL A 207 -11.82 0.53 5.27
C VAL A 207 -13.35 0.47 5.34
N ALA A 208 -13.98 1.62 5.58
CA ALA A 208 -15.43 1.69 5.74
C ALA A 208 -16.17 1.23 4.47
N SER A 209 -15.73 1.68 3.28
CA SER A 209 -16.35 1.31 2.02
C SER A 209 -16.19 -0.19 1.70
N LEU A 210 -15.00 -0.77 1.89
CA LEU A 210 -14.78 -2.21 1.70
C LEU A 210 -15.66 -3.06 2.63
N VAL A 211 -15.84 -2.61 3.87
CA VAL A 211 -16.63 -3.31 4.88
C VAL A 211 -18.13 -3.12 4.62
N PHE A 212 -18.64 -1.87 4.63
CA PHE A 212 -20.08 -1.61 4.51
C PHE A 212 -20.63 -1.85 3.10
N GLY A 213 -19.80 -1.70 2.06
CA GLY A 213 -20.12 -2.11 0.70
C GLY A 213 -20.12 -3.63 0.48
N GLY A 214 -19.78 -4.43 1.51
CA GLY A 214 -19.83 -5.89 1.49
C GLY A 214 -18.80 -6.57 0.59
N VAL A 215 -17.73 -5.86 0.18
CA VAL A 215 -16.67 -6.44 -0.68
C VAL A 215 -16.04 -7.65 -0.02
N LEU A 216 -15.72 -7.53 1.28
CA LEU A 216 -15.14 -8.63 2.06
C LEU A 216 -16.10 -9.81 2.27
N GLU A 217 -17.43 -9.59 2.31
CA GLU A 217 -18.40 -10.68 2.36
C GLU A 217 -18.51 -11.41 1.02
N ARG A 218 -18.55 -10.66 -0.09
CA ARG A 218 -18.62 -11.27 -1.43
C ARG A 218 -17.36 -12.02 -1.82
N HIS A 219 -16.20 -11.53 -1.38
CA HIS A 219 -14.89 -12.09 -1.71
C HIS A 219 -14.12 -12.47 -0.44
N PRO A 220 -14.45 -13.60 0.20
CA PRO A 220 -13.80 -14.01 1.45
C PRO A 220 -12.30 -14.36 1.31
N ALA A 221 -11.82 -14.59 0.09
CA ALA A 221 -10.41 -14.89 -0.18
C ALA A 221 -9.53 -13.63 -0.32
N LEU A 222 -10.12 -12.42 -0.42
CA LEU A 222 -9.33 -11.19 -0.54
C LEU A 222 -8.51 -10.90 0.71
N THR A 223 -7.26 -10.50 0.50
CA THR A 223 -6.31 -10.10 1.54
C THR A 223 -5.95 -8.64 1.37
N PHE A 224 -6.50 -7.77 2.22
CA PHE A 224 -6.19 -6.34 2.23
C PHE A 224 -5.28 -5.98 3.40
N CYS A 225 -4.24 -5.19 3.11
CA CYS A 225 -3.44 -4.48 4.10
C CYS A 225 -3.74 -2.98 3.99
N MET A 226 -4.23 -2.42 5.08
CA MET A 226 -4.57 -1.00 5.20
C MET A 226 -3.37 -0.28 5.81
N VAL A 227 -2.73 0.59 5.03
CA VAL A 227 -1.51 1.26 5.46
C VAL A 227 -1.75 2.31 6.56
N HIS A 228 -0.67 2.77 7.19
CA HIS A 228 -0.69 3.75 8.29
C HIS A 228 -1.60 3.28 9.45
N GLY A 229 -1.43 2.00 9.83
CA GLY A 229 -2.24 1.37 10.87
C GLY A 229 -3.75 1.36 10.59
N GLY A 230 -4.18 1.52 9.32
CA GLY A 230 -5.59 1.62 8.95
C GLY A 230 -6.21 3.00 9.19
N GLY A 231 -5.38 4.04 9.32
CA GLY A 231 -5.83 5.41 9.56
C GLY A 231 -6.55 5.57 10.90
N PHE A 232 -7.74 6.15 10.88
CA PHE A 232 -8.58 6.29 12.09
C PHE A 232 -9.53 5.11 12.29
N ALA A 233 -9.61 4.15 11.35
CA ALA A 233 -10.62 3.09 11.36
C ALA A 233 -10.55 2.21 12.61
N PRO A 234 -9.38 1.72 13.08
CA PRO A 234 -9.32 0.87 14.28
C PRO A 234 -9.89 1.56 15.51
N TYR A 235 -9.61 2.85 15.68
CA TYR A 235 -10.19 3.63 16.79
C TYR A 235 -11.71 3.79 16.68
N GLN A 236 -12.30 3.65 15.48
CA GLN A 236 -13.72 3.79 15.21
C GLN A 236 -14.49 2.45 15.10
N PHE A 237 -13.85 1.31 15.28
CA PHE A 237 -14.52 0.00 15.11
C PHE A 237 -15.77 -0.13 15.98
N GLY A 238 -15.72 0.28 17.23
CA GLY A 238 -16.90 0.29 18.11
C GLY A 238 -18.04 1.14 17.57
N ARG A 239 -17.73 2.29 16.99
CA ARG A 239 -18.71 3.18 16.36
C ARG A 239 -19.33 2.56 15.09
N PHE A 240 -18.53 1.89 14.26
CA PHE A 240 -19.00 1.18 13.06
C PHE A 240 -19.96 0.06 13.43
N ILE A 241 -19.60 -0.76 14.43
CA ILE A 241 -20.43 -1.86 14.91
C ILE A 241 -21.74 -1.33 15.51
N HIS A 242 -21.67 -0.31 16.35
CA HIS A 242 -22.85 0.32 16.95
C HIS A 242 -23.78 0.91 15.88
N GLY A 243 -23.21 1.68 14.94
CA GLY A 243 -23.98 2.29 13.83
C GLY A 243 -24.73 1.25 13.00
N TRP A 244 -24.06 0.13 12.66
CA TRP A 244 -24.71 -0.99 11.98
C TRP A 244 -25.86 -1.60 12.80
N GLY A 245 -25.72 -1.66 14.12
CA GLY A 245 -26.77 -2.20 15.00
C GLY A 245 -28.04 -1.35 15.03
N VAL A 246 -27.92 -0.01 14.93
CA VAL A 246 -29.02 0.94 15.22
C VAL A 246 -29.53 1.70 13.98
N ARG A 247 -28.87 1.56 12.82
CA ARG A 247 -29.24 2.24 11.56
C ARG A 247 -29.41 1.22 10.45
N ASP A 248 -30.23 1.56 9.45
CA ASP A 248 -30.47 0.71 8.29
C ASP A 248 -29.48 0.99 7.15
N GLU A 249 -29.01 2.22 7.00
CA GLU A 249 -28.05 2.59 5.94
C GLU A 249 -26.76 1.75 5.96
N PRO A 250 -26.11 1.49 7.11
CA PRO A 250 -24.94 0.62 7.15
C PRO A 250 -25.20 -0.86 6.83
N LYS A 251 -26.47 -1.27 6.78
CA LYS A 251 -26.87 -2.65 6.44
C LYS A 251 -27.13 -2.88 4.96
N MET A 252 -27.18 -1.81 4.14
CA MET A 252 -27.57 -1.90 2.73
C MET A 252 -26.63 -2.80 1.92
N GLY A 253 -25.31 -2.73 2.15
CA GLY A 253 -24.32 -3.54 1.43
C GLY A 253 -23.74 -4.70 2.26
N LEU A 254 -24.06 -4.79 3.55
CA LEU A 254 -23.45 -5.71 4.49
C LEU A 254 -24.52 -6.53 5.21
N LYS A 255 -24.53 -7.85 5.03
CA LYS A 255 -25.56 -8.75 5.61
C LYS A 255 -25.27 -9.14 7.04
N THR A 256 -23.97 -9.20 7.42
CA THR A 256 -23.50 -9.60 8.76
C THR A 256 -22.88 -8.41 9.49
N SER A 257 -22.64 -8.55 10.80
CA SER A 257 -21.96 -7.49 11.57
C SER A 257 -20.60 -7.13 10.96
N PRO A 258 -20.24 -5.84 10.86
CA PRO A 258 -18.96 -5.41 10.35
C PRO A 258 -17.75 -5.97 11.10
N GLN A 259 -17.94 -6.42 12.34
CA GLN A 259 -16.90 -7.00 13.17
C GLN A 259 -16.14 -8.14 12.48
N ALA A 260 -16.87 -9.03 11.78
CA ALA A 260 -16.27 -10.15 11.05
C ALA A 260 -15.35 -9.67 9.91
N SER A 261 -15.78 -8.66 9.15
CA SER A 261 -15.01 -8.06 8.06
C SER A 261 -13.81 -7.26 8.57
N LEU A 262 -14.00 -6.44 9.61
CA LEU A 262 -12.93 -5.67 10.24
C LEU A 262 -11.80 -6.57 10.79
N GLY A 263 -12.15 -7.71 11.41
CA GLY A 263 -11.17 -8.68 11.94
C GLY A 263 -10.39 -9.44 10.86
N ARG A 264 -10.71 -9.28 9.58
CA ARG A 264 -10.01 -9.94 8.45
C ARG A 264 -8.95 -9.06 7.81
N LEU A 265 -9.02 -7.75 8.01
CA LEU A 265 -8.05 -6.80 7.46
C LEU A 265 -6.69 -6.96 8.14
N PHE A 266 -5.65 -6.63 7.39
CA PHE A 266 -4.29 -6.47 7.89
C PHE A 266 -3.94 -4.98 7.95
N TYR A 267 -2.94 -4.65 8.76
CA TYR A 267 -2.52 -3.27 9.02
C TYR A 267 -1.00 -3.22 9.08
N ASP A 268 -0.41 -2.11 8.65
CA ASP A 268 1.02 -1.92 8.85
C ASP A 268 1.36 -1.26 10.19
N THR A 269 2.65 -1.15 10.49
CA THR A 269 3.15 -0.62 11.77
C THR A 269 3.36 0.89 11.79
N ILE A 270 3.00 1.64 10.73
CA ILE A 270 3.35 3.07 10.60
C ILE A 270 2.40 3.92 11.43
N LEU A 271 2.72 4.08 12.70
CA LEU A 271 1.93 4.85 13.68
C LEU A 271 2.78 5.81 14.53
N HIS A 272 4.12 5.86 14.31
CA HIS A 272 5.09 6.80 14.88
C HIS A 272 5.17 6.84 16.42
N ASP A 273 4.39 6.03 17.15
CA ASP A 273 4.38 5.92 18.61
C ASP A 273 3.99 4.49 19.01
N PRO A 274 4.67 3.86 19.98
CA PRO A 274 4.36 2.49 20.40
C PRO A 274 2.97 2.34 21.02
N ARG A 275 2.38 3.38 21.62
CA ARG A 275 1.06 3.28 22.27
C ARG A 275 -0.09 3.05 21.29
N PRO A 276 -0.26 3.80 20.19
CA PRO A 276 -1.27 3.48 19.20
C PRO A 276 -0.97 2.16 18.48
N LEU A 277 0.30 1.76 18.32
CA LEU A 277 0.62 0.46 17.75
C LEU A 277 0.24 -0.68 18.72
N GLN A 278 0.50 -0.55 20.02
CA GLN A 278 0.04 -1.52 21.02
C GLN A 278 -1.49 -1.63 21.02
N TYR A 279 -2.20 -0.48 21.02
CA TYR A 279 -3.66 -0.46 20.89
C TYR A 279 -4.17 -1.21 19.65
N LEU A 280 -3.53 -0.99 18.50
CA LEU A 280 -3.90 -1.71 17.28
C LEU A 280 -3.70 -3.22 17.45
N VAL A 281 -2.55 -3.65 17.96
CA VAL A 281 -2.27 -5.07 18.22
C VAL A 281 -3.26 -5.69 19.21
N ASP A 282 -3.58 -4.99 20.28
CA ASP A 282 -4.57 -5.45 21.28
C ASP A 282 -5.97 -5.60 20.67
N LEU A 283 -6.32 -4.72 19.71
CA LEU A 283 -7.62 -4.71 19.06
C LEU A 283 -7.79 -5.82 18.00
N VAL A 284 -6.76 -6.03 17.15
CA VAL A 284 -6.87 -6.91 15.98
C VAL A 284 -6.07 -8.21 16.11
N GLY A 285 -5.18 -8.30 17.08
CA GLY A 285 -4.23 -9.39 17.28
C GLY A 285 -2.93 -9.21 16.50
N SER A 286 -1.82 -9.66 17.06
CA SER A 286 -0.48 -9.60 16.46
C SER A 286 -0.41 -10.26 15.08
N SER A 287 -1.26 -11.26 14.80
CA SER A 287 -1.33 -11.97 13.51
C SER A 287 -1.89 -11.13 12.35
N ARG A 288 -2.42 -9.94 12.62
CA ARG A 288 -3.00 -9.01 11.64
C ARG A 288 -2.15 -7.77 11.39
N VAL A 289 -1.02 -7.63 12.07
CA VAL A 289 -0.11 -6.48 11.92
C VAL A 289 1.13 -6.91 11.16
N LEU A 290 1.58 -6.08 10.22
CA LEU A 290 2.70 -6.31 9.31
C LEU A 290 3.71 -5.17 9.45
N LEU A 291 5.00 -5.47 9.41
CA LEU A 291 6.02 -4.44 9.37
C LEU A 291 5.89 -3.62 8.07
N GLY A 292 5.80 -2.30 8.19
CA GLY A 292 5.81 -1.35 7.09
C GLY A 292 6.66 -0.13 7.42
N THR A 293 7.31 0.47 6.42
CA THR A 293 8.19 1.64 6.62
C THR A 293 7.74 2.91 5.91
N ASP A 294 6.97 2.82 4.84
CA ASP A 294 6.68 3.93 3.91
C ASP A 294 7.96 4.53 3.29
N TYR A 295 9.03 3.70 3.19
CA TYR A 295 10.28 4.12 2.58
C TYR A 295 10.05 4.55 1.13
N PRO A 296 10.60 5.67 0.63
CA PRO A 296 11.67 6.49 1.22
C PRO A 296 11.18 7.84 1.82
N PHE A 297 9.91 7.98 2.13
CA PHE A 297 9.34 9.28 2.53
C PHE A 297 9.72 9.66 3.97
N ASP A 298 9.85 10.97 4.22
CA ASP A 298 10.20 11.53 5.54
C ASP A 298 9.12 11.26 6.62
N MET A 299 7.88 10.99 6.20
CA MET A 299 6.82 10.49 7.06
C MET A 299 6.85 8.97 7.27
N GLY A 300 7.87 8.29 6.80
CA GLY A 300 8.08 6.87 7.02
C GLY A 300 8.52 6.52 8.45
N GLN A 301 8.46 5.25 8.79
CA GLN A 301 8.87 4.68 10.08
C GLN A 301 10.03 3.71 9.87
N TYR A 302 11.27 4.16 10.05
CA TYR A 302 12.50 3.39 9.73
C TYR A 302 13.13 2.73 10.96
N ASP A 303 12.32 2.39 11.96
CA ASP A 303 12.80 1.81 13.20
C ASP A 303 12.01 0.55 13.59
N VAL A 304 12.63 -0.61 13.44
CA VAL A 304 12.08 -1.89 13.95
C VAL A 304 12.01 -1.94 15.48
N GLY A 305 12.73 -1.04 16.17
CA GLY A 305 12.74 -0.92 17.63
C GLY A 305 11.36 -0.63 18.19
N MET A 306 10.51 0.07 17.46
CA MET A 306 9.14 0.33 17.88
C MET A 306 8.36 -0.98 18.08
N VAL A 307 8.43 -1.93 17.14
CA VAL A 307 7.79 -3.25 17.30
C VAL A 307 8.41 -4.03 18.46
N ARG A 308 9.73 -3.96 18.60
CA ARG A 308 10.47 -4.66 19.68
C ARG A 308 10.15 -4.12 21.07
N SER A 309 9.74 -2.85 21.18
CA SER A 309 9.38 -2.20 22.46
C SER A 309 7.97 -2.52 22.95
N LEU A 310 7.11 -3.14 22.12
CA LEU A 310 5.74 -3.49 22.50
C LEU A 310 5.71 -4.53 23.62
N ASP A 311 4.65 -4.48 24.43
CA ASP A 311 4.36 -5.50 25.44
C ASP A 311 3.75 -6.76 24.79
N LEU A 312 4.61 -7.50 24.10
CA LEU A 312 4.28 -8.71 23.35
C LEU A 312 5.33 -9.80 23.63
N SER A 313 4.92 -11.05 23.47
CA SER A 313 5.87 -12.17 23.47
C SER A 313 6.80 -12.12 22.24
N GLU A 314 7.99 -12.68 22.33
CA GLU A 314 8.93 -12.73 21.20
C GLU A 314 8.33 -13.41 19.95
N PRO A 315 7.56 -14.53 20.03
CA PRO A 315 6.88 -15.07 18.87
C PRO A 315 5.92 -14.09 18.19
N GLU A 316 5.20 -13.25 18.94
CA GLU A 316 4.30 -12.23 18.38
C GLU A 316 5.08 -11.13 17.70
N LYS A 317 6.18 -10.64 18.28
CA LYS A 317 7.08 -9.67 17.64
C LYS A 317 7.64 -10.21 16.32
N VAL A 318 8.12 -11.45 16.31
CA VAL A 318 8.60 -12.14 15.11
C VAL A 318 7.48 -12.29 14.06
N SER A 319 6.24 -12.54 14.51
CA SER A 319 5.08 -12.60 13.59
C SER A 319 4.84 -11.27 12.89
N ILE A 320 4.90 -10.15 13.61
CA ILE A 320 4.75 -8.79 13.03
C ILE A 320 5.92 -8.46 12.10
N LEU A 321 7.16 -8.69 12.57
CA LEU A 321 8.36 -8.32 11.82
C LEU A 321 8.53 -9.11 10.52
N ARG A 322 8.04 -10.36 10.47
CA ARG A 322 8.26 -11.25 9.33
C ARG A 322 7.14 -12.27 9.10
N GLY A 323 6.74 -13.01 10.13
CA GLY A 323 5.96 -14.25 9.99
C GLY A 323 4.64 -14.05 9.26
N ASN A 324 3.95 -12.96 9.52
CA ASN A 324 2.68 -12.62 8.88
C ASN A 324 2.88 -12.32 7.39
N ALA A 325 3.86 -11.49 7.03
CA ALA A 325 4.20 -11.20 5.65
C ALA A 325 4.61 -12.46 4.89
N ALA A 326 5.51 -13.28 5.44
CA ALA A 326 5.95 -14.53 4.82
C ALA A 326 4.79 -15.50 4.51
N ARG A 327 3.78 -15.55 5.39
CA ARG A 327 2.57 -16.38 5.18
C ARG A 327 1.69 -15.83 4.05
N LEU A 328 1.58 -14.51 3.90
CA LEU A 328 0.66 -13.87 2.95
C LEU A 328 1.23 -13.75 1.54
N ILE A 329 2.52 -13.44 1.43
CA ILE A 329 3.16 -13.12 0.14
C ILE A 329 4.26 -14.12 -0.25
N GLY A 330 4.44 -15.17 0.53
CA GLY A 330 5.53 -16.14 0.40
C GLY A 330 6.80 -15.66 1.09
N ALA A 331 7.54 -16.62 1.66
CA ALA A 331 8.86 -16.35 2.22
C ALA A 331 9.87 -16.12 1.09
N VAL A 332 10.81 -15.21 1.33
CA VAL A 332 12.08 -15.22 0.61
C VAL A 332 12.90 -16.36 1.20
N ALA A 333 13.38 -17.23 0.34
CA ALA A 333 14.06 -18.47 0.72
C ALA A 333 15.41 -18.19 1.44
#